data_f845ab560ab631e665ae09de47e1b452
#
_entry.id   f845ab560ab631e665ae09de47e1b452
#
_cell.length_a   1.000
_cell.length_b   1.000
_cell.length_c   1.000
_cell.angle_alpha   90.00
_cell.angle_beta   90.00
_cell.angle_gamma   90.00
#
_symmetry.space_group_name_H-M   'P 1'
#
loop_
_entity.id
_entity.type
_entity.pdbx_description
1 polymer ?
#
loop_
_entity_poly.entity_id
_entity_poly.type
_entity_poly.pdbx_seq_one_letter_code
_entity_poly.pdbx_strand_id
1 'polypeptide(L)'
;LQAARGSRAMRQLKPGQTVYAQTTADGELLTLRYFFGNEELFLMEKTDDEFKMSEQSIELDTRIHMKSGEINSSLFAATDHAGIPNNIAMQLTEIFASEIDFYRDLRQGDRFTVVYETFANDNGKRTKTGRVLAAEFVNKGKSHQAIYFKSSNGADGYYTPKGESLR
;
A
#
# COMPACT_ATOMS: atom_id res chain seq x y z
N LEU A 1 -13.06 -28.43 -16.12
CA LEU A 1 -12.76 -28.57 -14.67
C LEU A 1 -11.33 -29.06 -14.34
N GLN A 2 -10.51 -29.38 -15.34
CA GLN A 2 -9.15 -29.91 -15.15
C GLN A 2 -8.07 -28.82 -15.08
N ALA A 3 -8.33 -27.60 -15.57
CA ALA A 3 -7.40 -26.48 -15.54
C ALA A 3 -7.30 -25.74 -14.18
N ALA A 4 -8.23 -26.00 -13.28
CA ALA A 4 -8.30 -25.30 -11.98
C ALA A 4 -7.37 -25.87 -10.89
N ARG A 5 -6.65 -26.93 -11.17
CA ARG A 5 -5.72 -27.54 -10.21
C ARG A 5 -4.36 -26.87 -10.26
N GLY A 6 -4.24 -25.67 -9.76
CA GLY A 6 -2.91 -25.28 -9.40
C GLY A 6 -2.39 -23.90 -9.80
N SER A 7 -3.23 -22.95 -10.14
CA SER A 7 -2.71 -21.59 -10.26
C SER A 7 -2.12 -21.17 -8.90
N ARG A 8 -0.84 -20.83 -8.90
CA ARG A 8 -0.11 -20.30 -7.74
C ARG A 8 -0.85 -19.08 -7.17
N ALA A 9 -1.39 -18.27 -8.06
CA ALA A 9 -2.16 -17.07 -7.75
C ALA A 9 -3.38 -17.39 -6.88
N MET A 10 -4.18 -18.40 -7.23
CA MET A 10 -5.39 -18.73 -6.45
C MET A 10 -5.09 -19.16 -5.01
N ARG A 11 -3.90 -19.72 -4.76
CA ARG A 11 -3.46 -20.09 -3.40
C ARG A 11 -2.88 -18.93 -2.61
N GLN A 12 -2.60 -17.83 -3.26
CA GLN A 12 -2.01 -16.62 -2.64
C GLN A 12 -3.04 -15.52 -2.39
N LEU A 13 -4.30 -15.74 -2.74
CA LEU A 13 -5.37 -14.80 -2.42
C LEU A 13 -5.55 -14.71 -0.90
N LYS A 14 -5.37 -13.52 -0.37
CA LYS A 14 -5.46 -13.23 1.07
C LYS A 14 -6.66 -12.34 1.36
N PRO A 15 -7.28 -12.44 2.54
CA PRO A 15 -8.28 -11.48 2.97
C PRO A 15 -7.76 -10.03 2.86
N GLY A 16 -8.62 -9.13 2.38
CA GLY A 16 -8.27 -7.72 2.18
C GLY A 16 -7.66 -7.38 0.81
N GLN A 17 -7.39 -8.37 -0.05
CA GLN A 17 -6.98 -8.10 -1.43
C GLN A 17 -8.16 -7.68 -2.30
N THR A 18 -7.92 -6.73 -3.21
CA THR A 18 -8.93 -6.29 -4.17
C THR A 18 -8.92 -7.19 -5.39
N VAL A 19 -10.08 -7.74 -5.71
CA VAL A 19 -10.34 -8.51 -6.92
C VAL A 19 -11.20 -7.66 -7.85
N TYR A 20 -10.83 -7.58 -9.11
CA TYR A 20 -11.59 -6.87 -10.13
C TYR A 20 -12.33 -7.88 -10.99
N ALA A 21 -13.65 -7.73 -11.12
CA ALA A 21 -14.48 -8.56 -11.97
C ALA A 21 -15.19 -7.68 -13.00
N GLN A 22 -15.26 -8.16 -14.23
CA GLN A 22 -16.09 -7.60 -15.28
C GLN A 22 -17.19 -8.61 -15.60
N THR A 23 -18.43 -8.12 -15.63
CA THR A 23 -19.61 -8.93 -15.92
C THR A 23 -20.41 -8.34 -17.07
N THR A 24 -21.22 -9.18 -17.71
CA THR A 24 -22.30 -8.71 -18.59
C THR A 24 -23.38 -7.98 -17.80
N ALA A 25 -24.32 -7.33 -18.52
CA ALA A 25 -25.50 -6.73 -17.88
C ALA A 25 -26.38 -7.74 -17.12
N ASP A 26 -26.37 -9.00 -17.56
CA ASP A 26 -27.09 -10.12 -16.93
C ASP A 26 -26.32 -10.78 -15.77
N GLY A 27 -25.15 -10.24 -15.42
CA GLY A 27 -24.35 -10.71 -14.29
C GLY A 27 -23.42 -11.88 -14.61
N GLU A 28 -23.26 -12.27 -15.86
CA GLU A 28 -22.32 -13.30 -16.27
C GLU A 28 -20.87 -12.81 -16.18
N LEU A 29 -19.98 -13.58 -15.54
CA LEU A 29 -18.58 -13.22 -15.41
C LEU A 29 -17.85 -13.34 -16.75
N LEU A 30 -17.21 -12.25 -17.18
CA LEU A 30 -16.38 -12.18 -18.38
C LEU A 30 -14.89 -12.25 -18.04
N THR A 31 -14.47 -11.44 -17.08
CA THR A 31 -13.07 -11.42 -16.63
C THR A 31 -12.98 -11.33 -15.13
N LEU A 32 -11.95 -11.92 -14.57
CA LEU A 32 -11.56 -11.75 -13.18
C LEU A 32 -10.05 -11.54 -13.14
N ARG A 33 -9.63 -10.50 -12.42
CA ARG A 33 -8.21 -10.18 -12.26
C ARG A 33 -7.89 -9.73 -10.86
N TYR A 34 -6.70 -10.07 -10.40
CA TYR A 34 -6.13 -9.53 -9.17
C TYR A 34 -4.61 -9.59 -9.21
N PHE A 35 -4.00 -8.70 -8.44
CA PHE A 35 -2.56 -8.65 -8.30
C PHE A 35 -2.13 -9.51 -7.11
N PHE A 36 -1.16 -10.38 -7.33
CA PHE A 36 -0.53 -11.17 -6.29
C PHE A 36 0.99 -10.99 -6.36
N GLY A 37 1.65 -11.13 -5.21
CA GLY A 37 3.06 -10.76 -5.16
C GLY A 37 3.30 -9.26 -5.41
N ASN A 38 4.42 -8.91 -5.98
CA ASN A 38 4.80 -7.52 -6.24
C ASN A 38 4.52 -7.06 -7.67
N GLU A 39 4.61 -7.96 -8.66
CA GLU A 39 4.54 -7.64 -10.09
C GLU A 39 3.79 -8.71 -10.88
N GLU A 40 2.91 -9.46 -10.21
CA GLU A 40 2.22 -10.58 -10.85
C GLU A 40 0.72 -10.32 -10.89
N LEU A 41 0.12 -10.47 -12.06
CA LEU A 41 -1.30 -10.38 -12.32
C LEU A 41 -1.85 -11.76 -12.62
N PHE A 42 -2.86 -12.16 -11.87
CA PHE A 42 -3.75 -13.25 -12.28
C PHE A 42 -4.86 -12.69 -13.15
N LEU A 43 -5.07 -13.31 -14.29
CA LEU A 43 -6.12 -12.97 -15.23
C LEU A 43 -6.88 -14.25 -15.57
N MET A 44 -8.20 -14.22 -15.43
CA MET A 44 -9.13 -15.23 -15.90
C MET A 44 -10.09 -14.58 -16.88
N GLU A 45 -10.17 -15.08 -18.08
CA GLU A 45 -11.02 -14.55 -19.14
C GLU A 45 -11.90 -15.66 -19.71
N LYS A 46 -13.17 -15.32 -19.94
CA LYS A 46 -14.11 -16.21 -20.65
C LYS A 46 -13.84 -16.12 -22.14
N THR A 47 -13.58 -17.25 -22.79
CA THR A 47 -13.42 -17.40 -24.22
C THR A 47 -14.19 -18.64 -24.67
N ASP A 48 -15.16 -18.48 -25.57
CA ASP A 48 -15.95 -19.57 -26.16
C ASP A 48 -16.50 -20.55 -25.11
N ASP A 49 -17.19 -20.02 -24.07
CA ASP A 49 -17.77 -20.74 -22.93
C ASP A 49 -16.78 -21.44 -21.99
N GLU A 50 -15.48 -21.26 -22.18
CA GLU A 50 -14.44 -21.72 -21.27
C GLU A 50 -13.70 -20.57 -20.60
N PHE A 51 -13.24 -20.79 -19.37
CA PHE A 51 -12.37 -19.84 -18.69
C PHE A 51 -10.90 -20.19 -18.92
N LYS A 52 -10.18 -19.27 -19.54
CA LYS A 52 -8.73 -19.33 -19.64
C LYS A 52 -8.09 -18.55 -18.49
N MET A 53 -7.11 -19.15 -17.86
CA MET A 53 -6.36 -18.57 -16.75
C MET A 53 -4.92 -18.31 -17.20
N SER A 54 -4.41 -17.13 -16.87
CA SER A 54 -3.01 -16.78 -17.10
C SER A 54 -2.44 -16.05 -15.90
N GLU A 55 -1.15 -16.24 -15.66
CA GLU A 55 -0.35 -15.47 -14.72
C GLU A 55 0.63 -14.65 -15.55
N GLN A 56 0.61 -13.33 -15.36
CA GLN A 56 1.42 -12.40 -16.15
C GLN A 56 2.31 -11.59 -15.22
N SER A 57 3.58 -11.45 -15.57
CA SER A 57 4.42 -10.44 -14.95
C SER A 57 4.09 -9.09 -15.56
N ILE A 58 3.88 -8.09 -14.71
CA ILE A 58 3.58 -6.72 -15.12
C ILE A 58 4.68 -5.82 -14.63
N GLU A 59 5.29 -5.09 -15.55
CA GLU A 59 6.14 -3.97 -15.16
C GLU A 59 5.26 -2.88 -14.55
N LEU A 60 5.55 -2.56 -13.29
CA LEU A 60 4.89 -1.50 -12.56
C LEU A 60 5.84 -0.31 -12.44
N ASP A 61 5.39 0.83 -12.90
CA ASP A 61 6.09 2.09 -12.67
C ASP A 61 6.01 2.48 -11.20
N THR A 62 7.16 2.68 -10.59
CA THR A 62 7.22 3.23 -9.23
C THR A 62 7.04 4.74 -9.28
N ARG A 63 6.06 5.23 -8.52
CA ARG A 63 5.81 6.66 -8.35
C ARG A 63 5.99 7.03 -6.90
N ILE A 64 6.75 8.12 -6.68
CA ILE A 64 7.01 8.66 -5.35
C ILE A 64 6.09 9.86 -5.15
N HIS A 65 5.44 9.88 -4.00
CA HIS A 65 4.56 10.95 -3.56
C HIS A 65 5.08 11.56 -2.28
N MET A 66 5.00 12.88 -2.19
CA MET A 66 5.21 13.63 -0.95
C MET A 66 3.91 14.35 -0.60
N LYS A 67 3.41 14.12 0.59
CA LYS A 67 2.17 14.69 1.11
C LYS A 67 2.35 15.15 2.53
N SER A 68 1.63 16.20 2.89
CA SER A 68 1.62 16.77 4.24
C SER A 68 0.18 16.94 4.72
N GLY A 69 -0.01 16.94 6.03
CA GLY A 69 -1.29 17.20 6.65
C GLY A 69 -1.14 17.76 8.06
N GLU A 70 -2.23 18.32 8.55
CA GLU A 70 -2.36 18.84 9.92
C GLU A 70 -3.47 18.09 10.66
N ILE A 71 -3.22 17.76 11.92
CA ILE A 71 -4.18 17.06 12.76
C ILE A 71 -5.22 18.04 13.28
N ASN A 72 -6.46 17.83 12.86
CA ASN A 72 -7.61 18.54 13.41
C ASN A 72 -8.42 17.66 14.37
N SER A 73 -8.51 16.37 14.13
CA SER A 73 -9.24 15.39 14.95
C SER A 73 -8.46 14.08 15.12
N SER A 74 -8.04 13.46 14.05
CA SER A 74 -7.29 12.20 14.07
C SER A 74 -6.31 12.12 12.89
N LEU A 75 -5.33 11.21 12.98
CA LEU A 75 -4.40 10.96 11.89
C LEU A 75 -5.14 10.49 10.63
N PHE A 76 -6.08 9.54 10.77
CA PHE A 76 -6.81 8.99 9.63
C PHE A 76 -7.66 10.05 8.91
N ALA A 77 -8.30 10.94 9.65
CA ALA A 77 -9.05 12.06 9.04
C ALA A 77 -8.10 13.03 8.32
N ALA A 78 -6.94 13.32 8.88
CA ALA A 78 -5.95 14.20 8.25
C ALA A 78 -5.32 13.58 7.00
N THR A 79 -5.02 12.29 7.02
CA THR A 79 -4.50 11.55 5.86
C THR A 79 -5.53 11.41 4.75
N ASP A 80 -6.79 11.16 5.08
CA ASP A 80 -7.89 11.10 4.12
C ASP A 80 -8.08 12.46 3.43
N HIS A 81 -8.11 13.54 4.20
CA HIS A 81 -8.19 14.91 3.66
C HIS A 81 -7.01 15.25 2.72
N ALA A 82 -5.81 14.76 3.04
CA ALA A 82 -4.62 14.93 2.20
C ALA A 82 -4.58 13.98 0.99
N GLY A 83 -5.54 13.09 0.83
CA GLY A 83 -5.58 12.06 -0.21
C GLY A 83 -4.45 11.05 -0.07
N ILE A 84 -4.10 10.70 1.15
CA ILE A 84 -3.10 9.69 1.48
C ILE A 84 -3.82 8.36 1.75
N PRO A 85 -3.38 7.26 1.12
CA PRO A 85 -4.00 5.95 1.33
C PRO A 85 -3.97 5.49 2.80
N ASN A 86 -5.02 4.82 3.26
CA ASN A 86 -5.14 4.35 4.64
C ASN A 86 -3.99 3.44 5.10
N ASN A 87 -3.45 2.61 4.22
CA ASN A 87 -2.31 1.77 4.56
C ASN A 87 -1.02 2.57 4.80
N ILE A 88 -0.88 3.76 4.24
CA ILE A 88 0.21 4.68 4.58
C ILE A 88 -0.01 5.30 5.96
N ALA A 89 -1.26 5.67 6.29
CA ALA A 89 -1.59 6.12 7.64
C ALA A 89 -1.29 5.05 8.71
N MET A 90 -1.61 3.79 8.43
CA MET A 90 -1.27 2.67 9.30
C MET A 90 0.25 2.51 9.46
N GLN A 91 1.01 2.59 8.37
CA GLN A 91 2.47 2.54 8.44
C GLN A 91 3.05 3.68 9.29
N LEU A 92 2.51 4.90 9.19
CA LEU A 92 2.93 6.02 10.05
C LEU A 92 2.73 5.71 11.54
N THR A 93 1.58 5.11 11.90
CA THR A 93 1.35 4.73 13.31
C THR A 93 2.33 3.66 13.77
N GLU A 94 2.67 2.70 12.93
CA GLU A 94 3.64 1.64 13.25
C GLU A 94 5.06 2.18 13.36
N ILE A 95 5.47 3.07 12.45
CA ILE A 95 6.82 3.66 12.41
C ILE A 95 7.11 4.44 13.68
N PHE A 96 6.17 5.25 14.13
CA PHE A 96 6.34 6.13 15.28
C PHE A 96 5.74 5.58 16.58
N ALA A 97 5.33 4.30 16.62
CA ALA A 97 4.66 3.69 17.78
C ALA A 97 5.47 3.75 19.07
N SER A 98 6.81 3.74 18.99
CA SER A 98 7.70 3.86 20.15
C SER A 98 7.83 5.30 20.66
N GLU A 99 7.47 6.29 19.85
CA GLU A 99 7.69 7.71 20.12
C GLU A 99 6.39 8.47 20.39
N ILE A 100 5.27 8.04 19.79
CA ILE A 100 3.98 8.73 19.81
C ILE A 100 2.87 7.70 20.07
N ASP A 101 2.10 7.91 21.11
CA ASP A 101 0.81 7.23 21.27
C ASP A 101 -0.25 7.99 20.45
N PHE A 102 -0.53 7.49 19.26
CA PHE A 102 -1.48 8.13 18.32
C PHE A 102 -2.91 8.20 18.84
N TYR A 103 -3.23 7.49 19.90
CA TYR A 103 -4.53 7.55 20.54
C TYR A 103 -4.59 8.64 21.62
N ARG A 104 -3.50 8.85 22.35
CA ARG A 104 -3.46 9.73 23.53
C ARG A 104 -2.69 11.02 23.31
N ASP A 105 -1.66 11.00 22.47
CA ASP A 105 -0.70 12.10 22.38
C ASP A 105 -1.01 13.12 21.30
N LEU A 106 -1.82 12.77 20.31
CA LEU A 106 -2.17 13.69 19.23
C LEU A 106 -2.86 14.96 19.75
N ARG A 107 -2.48 16.08 19.17
CA ARG A 107 -3.08 17.39 19.45
C ARG A 107 -3.48 18.07 18.15
N GLN A 108 -4.51 18.87 18.22
CA GLN A 108 -4.86 19.77 17.13
C GLN A 108 -3.67 20.68 16.82
N GLY A 109 -3.33 20.83 15.55
CA GLY A 109 -2.17 21.58 15.09
C GLY A 109 -0.88 20.75 14.97
N ASP A 110 -0.85 19.49 15.42
CA ASP A 110 0.22 18.57 15.07
C ASP A 110 0.27 18.40 13.56
N ARG A 111 1.45 18.21 12.99
CA ARG A 111 1.66 18.14 11.55
C ARG A 111 2.49 16.95 11.16
N PHE A 112 2.28 16.47 9.95
CA PHE A 112 3.11 15.42 9.39
C PHE A 112 3.42 15.69 7.92
N THR A 113 4.54 15.16 7.48
CA THR A 113 4.91 15.03 6.07
C THR A 113 5.34 13.59 5.83
N VAL A 114 4.89 12.99 4.75
CA VAL A 114 5.21 11.62 4.39
C VAL A 114 5.61 11.52 2.94
N VAL A 115 6.69 10.80 2.69
CA VAL A 115 7.13 10.37 1.36
C VAL A 115 6.88 8.88 1.24
N TYR A 116 6.13 8.48 0.23
CA TYR A 116 5.77 7.07 0.02
C TYR A 116 5.74 6.72 -1.45
N GLU A 117 5.86 5.45 -1.74
CA GLU A 117 5.82 4.92 -3.09
C GLU A 117 4.45 4.31 -3.42
N THR A 118 4.09 4.40 -4.70
CA THR A 118 2.98 3.63 -5.28
C THR A 118 3.46 2.97 -6.56
N PHE A 119 2.82 1.87 -6.91
CA PHE A 119 3.07 1.15 -8.14
C PHE A 119 1.89 1.34 -9.08
N ALA A 120 2.14 1.64 -10.34
CA ALA A 120 1.14 1.86 -11.36
C ALA A 120 1.46 1.02 -12.60
N ASN A 121 0.44 0.58 -13.32
CA ASN A 121 0.61 -0.03 -14.63
C ASN A 121 0.76 1.05 -15.72
N ASP A 122 1.07 0.63 -16.97
CA ASP A 122 1.27 1.49 -18.15
C ASP A 122 0.11 2.47 -18.41
N ASN A 123 -1.12 2.14 -17.97
CA ASN A 123 -2.29 3.00 -18.10
C ASN A 123 -2.40 4.07 -17.01
N GLY A 124 -1.40 4.22 -16.15
CA GLY A 124 -1.38 5.19 -15.06
C GLY A 124 -2.36 4.90 -13.92
N LYS A 125 -3.09 3.79 -13.95
CA LYS A 125 -3.94 3.38 -12.83
C LYS A 125 -3.06 2.93 -11.67
N ARG A 126 -3.26 3.53 -10.51
CA ARG A 126 -2.61 3.09 -9.29
C ARG A 126 -3.07 1.67 -8.97
N THR A 127 -2.16 0.74 -8.99
CA THR A 127 -2.45 -0.68 -8.78
C THR A 127 -2.18 -1.12 -7.35
N LYS A 128 -1.19 -0.51 -6.70
CA LYS A 128 -0.76 -0.87 -5.34
C LYS A 128 -0.13 0.32 -4.65
N THR A 129 -0.40 0.46 -3.37
CA THR A 129 0.34 1.35 -2.48
C THR A 129 1.52 0.59 -1.90
N GLY A 130 2.70 1.18 -1.96
CA GLY A 130 3.93 0.61 -1.42
C GLY A 130 4.18 1.02 0.03
N ARG A 131 5.40 1.37 0.33
CA ARG A 131 5.86 1.69 1.68
C ARG A 131 6.09 3.19 1.86
N VAL A 132 6.12 3.61 3.10
CA VAL A 132 6.69 4.88 3.51
C VAL A 132 8.20 4.83 3.28
N LEU A 133 8.75 5.84 2.61
CA LEU A 133 10.19 5.98 2.38
C LEU A 133 10.84 6.92 3.39
N ALA A 134 10.13 7.98 3.74
CA ALA A 134 10.52 8.90 4.79
C ALA A 134 9.27 9.56 5.41
N ALA A 135 9.35 9.92 6.66
CA ALA A 135 8.30 10.67 7.32
C ALA A 135 8.85 11.60 8.39
N GLU A 136 8.17 12.70 8.59
CA GLU A 136 8.31 13.57 9.73
C GLU A 136 6.96 13.74 10.40
N PHE A 137 6.93 13.66 11.71
CA PHE A 137 5.76 13.94 12.53
C PHE A 137 6.11 14.95 13.62
N VAL A 138 5.47 16.11 13.62
CA VAL A 138 5.64 17.13 14.65
C VAL A 138 4.49 16.99 15.64
N ASN A 139 4.78 16.40 16.79
CA ASN A 139 3.82 16.21 17.88
C ASN A 139 4.20 17.08 19.08
N LYS A 140 3.27 17.90 19.54
CA LYS A 140 3.50 18.82 20.65
C LYS A 140 4.75 19.70 20.48
N GLY A 141 5.06 20.12 19.25
CA GLY A 141 6.23 20.89 18.90
C GLY A 141 7.54 20.11 18.77
N LYS A 142 7.55 18.81 19.04
CA LYS A 142 8.72 17.94 18.88
C LYS A 142 8.67 17.24 17.53
N SER A 143 9.73 17.36 16.73
CA SER A 143 9.87 16.65 15.47
C SER A 143 10.40 15.23 15.70
N HIS A 144 9.71 14.26 15.09
CA HIS A 144 10.09 12.86 14.99
C HIS A 144 10.29 12.54 13.53
N GLN A 145 11.44 12.01 13.15
CA GLN A 145 11.80 11.72 11.76
C GLN A 145 12.16 10.26 11.57
N ALA A 146 11.71 9.70 10.46
CA ALA A 146 11.95 8.32 10.09
C ALA A 146 12.38 8.23 8.64
N ILE A 147 13.39 7.43 8.36
CA ILE A 147 13.86 7.14 7.01
C ILE A 147 13.92 5.62 6.86
N TYR A 148 13.30 5.10 5.80
CA TYR A 148 13.42 3.69 5.45
C TYR A 148 14.82 3.41 4.91
N PHE A 149 15.47 2.41 5.45
CA PHE A 149 16.76 1.93 4.98
C PHE A 149 16.71 0.44 4.71
N LYS A 150 17.21 0.06 3.53
CA LYS A 150 17.38 -1.33 3.14
C LYS A 150 18.86 -1.68 3.27
N SER A 151 19.18 -2.52 4.23
CA SER A 151 20.54 -2.97 4.43
C SER A 151 20.93 -4.06 3.42
N SER A 152 22.20 -4.10 3.03
CA SER A 152 22.74 -5.14 2.15
C SER A 152 22.67 -6.54 2.76
N ASN A 153 22.58 -6.65 4.08
CA ASN A 153 22.43 -7.92 4.81
C ASN A 153 20.96 -8.32 5.05
N GLY A 154 19.99 -7.59 4.46
CA GLY A 154 18.56 -7.90 4.52
C GLY A 154 17.83 -7.39 5.76
N ALA A 155 18.46 -6.62 6.62
CA ALA A 155 17.82 -5.97 7.75
C ALA A 155 17.18 -4.65 7.28
N ASP A 156 15.95 -4.72 6.82
CA ASP A 156 15.17 -3.54 6.41
C ASP A 156 14.49 -2.92 7.63
N GLY A 157 14.47 -1.59 7.71
CA GLY A 157 13.81 -0.91 8.83
C GLY A 157 13.75 0.60 8.69
N TYR A 158 13.15 1.20 9.70
CA TYR A 158 13.09 2.66 9.84
C TYR A 158 14.07 3.13 10.89
N TYR A 159 14.77 4.20 10.56
CA TYR A 159 15.83 4.77 11.38
C TYR A 159 15.65 6.28 11.50
N THR A 160 16.07 6.83 12.63
CA THR A 160 16.22 8.28 12.79
C THR A 160 17.33 8.80 11.88
N PRO A 161 17.42 10.11 11.59
CA PRO A 161 18.56 10.70 10.87
C PRO A 161 19.93 10.44 11.51
N LYS A 162 19.95 10.06 12.79
CA LYS A 162 21.16 9.68 13.53
C LYS A 162 21.51 8.19 13.39
N GLY A 163 20.67 7.41 12.69
CA GLY A 163 20.87 5.98 12.50
C GLY A 163 20.36 5.11 13.65
N GLU A 164 19.58 5.66 14.57
CA GLU A 164 18.94 4.89 15.65
C GLU A 164 17.72 4.17 15.09
N SER A 165 17.56 2.88 15.37
CA SER A 165 16.41 2.11 14.93
C SER A 165 15.14 2.57 15.66
N LEU A 166 14.05 2.74 14.90
CA LEU A 166 12.72 3.05 15.43
C LEU A 166 11.94 1.78 15.81
N ARG A 167 12.54 0.62 15.62
CA ARG A 167 12.03 -0.69 16.05
C ARG A 167 13.12 -1.48 16.71
#